data_35b7f21dad3287789199dbf80e08a964
#
_entry.id   35b7f21dad3287789199dbf80e08a964
#
_cell.length_a   1.000
_cell.length_b   1.000
_cell.length_c   1.000
_cell.angle_alpha   90.00
_cell.angle_beta   90.00
_cell.angle_gamma   90.00
#
_symmetry.space_group_name_H-M   'P 1'
#
loop_
_entity.id
_entity.type
_entity.pdbx_description
1 polymer ?
#
loop_
_entity_poly.entity_id
_entity_poly.type
_entity_poly.pdbx_seq_one_letter_code
_entity_poly.pdbx_strand_id
1 'polypeptide(L)'
;MQFMLMHRDVPVLQFAIFDERNWVEIVDVLNAAHVPVNMLVQPHNRERALNEFIDHRFIPQSRSNYDVIKALYKANDAFELSLRSYMVSISDHYWVKPCDSSVTWADVNFYDNPIPDDQVLIGAIDTLHQYDPWRRTPNTSNNGTLRQIWLHRGDEILLSKAGELTFKQEPFNEAVVSDILAYFDVPYITYYLDYM
;
A
#
# COMPACT_ATOMS: atom_id res chain seq x y z
N MET A 1 -17.14 -8.40 -10.89
CA MET A 1 -16.10 -7.80 -11.76
C MET A 1 -14.85 -8.66 -11.65
N GLN A 2 -14.11 -8.84 -12.76
CA GLN A 2 -12.89 -9.64 -12.75
C GLN A 2 -11.65 -8.75 -12.80
N PHE A 3 -10.62 -9.18 -12.10
CA PHE A 3 -9.36 -8.47 -11.96
C PHE A 3 -8.18 -9.36 -12.36
N MET A 4 -7.10 -8.72 -12.74
CA MET A 4 -5.83 -9.35 -13.05
C MET A 4 -4.80 -8.95 -11.99
N LEU A 5 -4.20 -9.94 -11.31
CA LEU A 5 -2.97 -9.70 -10.56
C LEU A 5 -1.81 -9.73 -11.56
N MET A 6 -1.01 -8.69 -11.51
CA MET A 6 0.17 -8.48 -12.35
C MET A 6 1.44 -8.51 -11.50
N HIS A 7 2.54 -8.97 -12.09
CA HIS A 7 3.90 -8.79 -11.56
C HIS A 7 4.71 -8.05 -12.62
N ARG A 8 4.90 -6.73 -12.47
CA ARG A 8 5.30 -5.83 -13.55
C ARG A 8 4.37 -6.02 -14.76
N ASP A 9 4.90 -6.31 -15.93
CA ASP A 9 4.12 -6.53 -17.17
C ASP A 9 3.63 -7.99 -17.36
N VAL A 10 3.94 -8.89 -16.39
CA VAL A 10 3.54 -10.29 -16.47
C VAL A 10 2.18 -10.50 -15.82
N PRO A 11 1.15 -10.98 -16.56
CA PRO A 11 -0.12 -11.39 -15.97
C PRO A 11 0.10 -12.67 -15.16
N VAL A 12 -0.28 -12.65 -13.88
CA VAL A 12 -0.03 -13.75 -12.93
C VAL A 12 -1.23 -14.64 -12.78
N LEU A 13 -2.38 -14.05 -12.45
CA LEU A 13 -3.64 -14.76 -12.28
C LEU A 13 -4.84 -13.83 -12.44
N GLN A 14 -5.98 -14.43 -12.81
CA GLN A 14 -7.27 -13.76 -12.82
C GLN A 14 -8.05 -14.15 -11.56
N PHE A 15 -8.73 -13.17 -10.97
CA PHE A 15 -9.61 -13.40 -9.83
C PHE A 15 -10.88 -12.56 -9.93
N ALA A 16 -11.91 -13.02 -9.25
CA ALA A 16 -13.16 -12.29 -9.07
C ALA A 16 -13.36 -11.98 -7.59
N ILE A 17 -14.07 -10.89 -7.32
CA ILE A 17 -14.46 -10.54 -5.98
C ILE A 17 -15.92 -10.91 -5.81
N PHE A 18 -16.20 -11.66 -4.77
CA PHE A 18 -17.52 -12.07 -4.37
C PHE A 18 -17.83 -11.51 -2.99
N ASP A 19 -19.01 -10.98 -2.87
CA ASP A 19 -19.70 -10.49 -1.68
C ASP A 19 -19.17 -9.18 -1.02
N GLU A 20 -19.90 -8.76 -0.01
CA GLU A 20 -19.63 -7.56 0.80
C GLU A 20 -18.36 -7.66 1.68
N ARG A 21 -17.71 -8.84 1.72
CA ARG A 21 -16.49 -9.09 2.50
C ARG A 21 -15.22 -8.98 1.68
N ASN A 22 -15.34 -8.63 0.38
CA ASN A 22 -14.23 -8.58 -0.57
C ASN A 22 -13.46 -9.92 -0.68
N TRP A 23 -14.15 -11.06 -0.49
CA TRP A 23 -13.55 -12.38 -0.67
C TRP A 23 -13.22 -12.59 -2.14
N VAL A 24 -11.99 -13.05 -2.39
CA VAL A 24 -11.52 -13.31 -3.75
C VAL A 24 -11.58 -14.79 -4.09
N GLU A 25 -11.99 -15.10 -5.31
CA GLU A 25 -11.95 -16.42 -5.92
C GLU A 25 -11.02 -16.39 -7.13
N ILE A 26 -10.10 -17.36 -7.21
CA ILE A 26 -9.18 -17.48 -8.34
C ILE A 26 -9.93 -18.08 -9.52
N VAL A 27 -10.00 -17.32 -10.63
CA VAL A 27 -10.62 -17.76 -11.87
C VAL A 27 -9.63 -18.59 -12.71
N ASP A 28 -8.38 -18.09 -12.82
CA ASP A 28 -7.33 -18.77 -13.59
C ASP A 28 -5.93 -18.37 -13.09
N VAL A 29 -4.97 -19.28 -13.19
CA VAL A 29 -3.55 -19.02 -12.90
C VAL A 29 -2.76 -19.04 -14.21
N LEU A 30 -2.43 -17.87 -14.71
CA LEU A 30 -1.78 -17.66 -16.00
C LEU A 30 -0.26 -17.91 -15.93
N ASN A 31 0.36 -17.55 -14.83
CA ASN A 31 1.81 -17.71 -14.65
C ASN A 31 2.16 -18.10 -13.22
N ALA A 32 2.24 -19.40 -12.96
CA ALA A 32 2.51 -19.95 -11.62
C ALA A 32 3.90 -19.60 -11.09
N ALA A 33 4.89 -19.28 -11.95
CA ALA A 33 6.22 -18.87 -11.53
C ALA A 33 6.27 -17.46 -10.92
N HIS A 34 5.24 -16.67 -11.16
CA HIS A 34 5.14 -15.28 -10.69
C HIS A 34 4.08 -15.09 -9.58
N VAL A 35 3.48 -16.15 -9.06
CA VAL A 35 2.55 -15.98 -7.92
C VAL A 35 3.28 -15.49 -6.67
N PRO A 36 2.63 -14.70 -5.81
CA PRO A 36 3.21 -14.30 -4.53
C PRO A 36 3.72 -15.48 -3.69
N VAL A 37 4.80 -15.27 -2.96
CA VAL A 37 5.48 -16.35 -2.19
C VAL A 37 4.55 -17.07 -1.21
N ASN A 38 3.63 -16.35 -0.57
CA ASN A 38 2.66 -16.96 0.33
C ASN A 38 1.73 -17.96 -0.36
N MET A 39 1.44 -17.77 -1.66
CA MET A 39 0.66 -18.73 -2.46
C MET A 39 1.49 -19.96 -2.86
N LEU A 40 2.82 -19.84 -2.96
CA LEU A 40 3.72 -20.97 -3.21
C LEU A 40 3.83 -21.88 -1.99
N VAL A 41 3.91 -21.29 -0.80
CA VAL A 41 4.02 -22.07 0.48
C VAL A 41 2.68 -22.61 0.95
N GLN A 42 1.57 -22.15 0.41
CA GLN A 42 0.21 -22.62 0.73
C GLN A 42 -0.53 -23.14 -0.52
N PRO A 43 -0.02 -24.16 -1.24
CA PRO A 43 -0.57 -24.58 -2.53
C PRO A 43 -2.00 -25.13 -2.46
N HIS A 44 -2.43 -25.61 -1.29
CA HIS A 44 -3.78 -26.14 -1.07
C HIS A 44 -4.77 -25.06 -0.58
N ASN A 45 -4.29 -23.86 -0.26
CA ASN A 45 -5.08 -22.75 0.25
C ASN A 45 -4.80 -21.45 -0.52
N ARG A 46 -4.64 -21.55 -1.84
CA ARG A 46 -4.23 -20.42 -2.70
C ARG A 46 -5.18 -19.23 -2.63
N GLU A 47 -6.47 -19.46 -2.56
CA GLU A 47 -7.46 -18.38 -2.44
C GLU A 47 -7.31 -17.63 -1.12
N ARG A 48 -7.14 -18.36 -0.01
CA ARG A 48 -6.84 -17.74 1.28
C ARG A 48 -5.53 -16.95 1.22
N ALA A 49 -4.49 -17.51 0.64
CA ALA A 49 -3.20 -16.83 0.49
C ALA A 49 -3.32 -15.57 -0.39
N LEU A 50 -4.16 -15.60 -1.44
CA LEU A 50 -4.45 -14.42 -2.26
C LEU A 50 -5.24 -13.37 -1.47
N ASN A 51 -6.23 -13.77 -0.68
CA ASN A 51 -6.96 -12.85 0.19
C ASN A 51 -6.02 -12.16 1.19
N GLU A 52 -5.18 -12.92 1.89
CA GLU A 52 -4.17 -12.39 2.80
C GLU A 52 -3.22 -11.42 2.09
N PHE A 53 -2.79 -11.75 0.87
CA PHE A 53 -1.93 -10.88 0.07
C PHE A 53 -2.61 -9.54 -0.30
N ILE A 54 -3.89 -9.59 -0.66
CA ILE A 54 -4.67 -8.40 -1.00
C ILE A 54 -4.98 -7.58 0.25
N ASP A 55 -5.34 -8.21 1.35
CA ASP A 55 -5.61 -7.54 2.63
C ASP A 55 -4.38 -6.76 3.14
N HIS A 56 -3.17 -7.27 2.91
CA HIS A 56 -1.93 -6.55 3.23
C HIS A 56 -1.70 -5.30 2.37
N ARG A 57 -2.53 -5.04 1.36
CA ARG A 57 -2.53 -3.83 0.54
C ARG A 57 -3.62 -2.85 0.92
N PHE A 58 -4.35 -3.13 1.99
CA PHE A 58 -5.36 -2.22 2.50
C PHE A 58 -4.80 -1.34 3.61
N ILE A 59 -5.28 -0.12 3.67
CA ILE A 59 -5.18 0.68 4.87
C ILE A 59 -6.08 0.02 5.93
N PRO A 60 -5.54 -0.40 7.08
CA PRO A 60 -6.37 -1.04 8.10
C PRO A 60 -7.39 -0.06 8.68
N GLN A 61 -8.60 -0.53 8.93
CA GLN A 61 -9.67 0.28 9.52
C GLN A 61 -9.33 0.81 10.92
N SER A 62 -8.37 0.16 11.61
CA SER A 62 -7.86 0.60 12.91
C SER A 62 -6.94 1.83 12.83
N ARG A 63 -6.49 2.23 11.63
CA ARG A 63 -5.70 3.44 11.47
C ARG A 63 -6.54 4.66 11.78
N SER A 64 -6.05 5.52 12.67
CA SER A 64 -6.81 6.65 13.23
C SER A 64 -7.38 7.64 12.21
N ASN A 65 -6.81 7.70 10.99
CA ASN A 65 -7.27 8.55 9.90
C ASN A 65 -7.90 7.78 8.72
N TYR A 66 -8.26 6.51 8.91
CA TYR A 66 -8.84 5.68 7.84
C TYR A 66 -10.07 6.32 7.19
N ASP A 67 -11.04 6.75 8.00
CA ASP A 67 -12.26 7.35 7.48
C ASP A 67 -12.02 8.68 6.75
N VAL A 68 -11.05 9.46 7.20
CA VAL A 68 -10.65 10.70 6.54
C VAL A 68 -10.07 10.40 5.16
N ILE A 69 -9.15 9.43 5.07
CA ILE A 69 -8.54 9.03 3.79
C ILE A 69 -9.62 8.50 2.85
N LYS A 70 -10.48 7.60 3.33
CA LYS A 70 -11.58 7.04 2.54
C LYS A 70 -12.50 8.14 1.98
N ALA A 71 -12.84 9.13 2.79
CA ALA A 71 -13.68 10.26 2.38
C ALA A 71 -12.97 11.16 1.34
N LEU A 72 -11.68 11.43 1.51
CA LEU A 72 -10.87 12.21 0.56
C LEU A 72 -10.86 11.58 -0.83
N TYR A 73 -10.66 10.26 -0.88
CA TYR A 73 -10.61 9.50 -2.13
C TYR A 73 -12.00 9.08 -2.64
N LYS A 74 -13.09 9.47 -1.94
CA LYS A 74 -14.47 9.10 -2.29
C LYS A 74 -14.61 7.59 -2.53
N ALA A 75 -13.94 6.79 -1.72
CA ALA A 75 -14.00 5.33 -1.77
C ALA A 75 -15.07 4.81 -0.81
N ASN A 76 -15.76 3.75 -1.18
CA ASN A 76 -16.78 3.12 -0.34
C ASN A 76 -16.16 2.18 0.70
N ASP A 77 -15.07 1.51 0.34
CA ASP A 77 -14.37 0.53 1.17
C ASP A 77 -12.85 0.54 0.94
N ALA A 78 -12.13 -0.32 1.66
CA ALA A 78 -10.68 -0.43 1.58
C ALA A 78 -10.20 -0.98 0.24
N PHE A 79 -10.97 -1.87 -0.39
CA PHE A 79 -10.65 -2.43 -1.69
C PHE A 79 -10.71 -1.35 -2.77
N GLU A 80 -11.82 -0.61 -2.85
CA GLU A 80 -11.97 0.50 -3.79
C GLU A 80 -10.90 1.57 -3.58
N LEU A 81 -10.59 1.90 -2.31
CA LEU A 81 -9.53 2.84 -1.98
C LEU A 81 -8.18 2.39 -2.54
N SER A 82 -7.80 1.14 -2.35
CA SER A 82 -6.53 0.59 -2.84
C SER A 82 -6.47 0.51 -4.36
N LEU A 83 -7.61 0.24 -5.01
CA LEU A 83 -7.73 0.24 -6.48
C LEU A 83 -7.50 1.61 -7.11
N ARG A 84 -7.66 2.73 -6.38
CA ARG A 84 -7.34 4.08 -6.90
C ARG A 84 -5.91 4.18 -7.43
N SER A 85 -5.01 3.40 -6.87
CA SER A 85 -3.61 3.29 -7.31
C SER A 85 -3.24 1.88 -7.75
N TYR A 86 -4.21 1.11 -8.25
CA TYR A 86 -3.99 -0.26 -8.75
C TYR A 86 -3.33 -1.19 -7.72
N MET A 87 -3.51 -0.93 -6.43
CA MET A 87 -2.87 -1.67 -5.34
C MET A 87 -1.33 -1.73 -5.43
N VAL A 88 -0.71 -0.78 -6.11
CA VAL A 88 0.75 -0.72 -6.21
C VAL A 88 1.36 -0.47 -4.84
N SER A 89 2.42 -1.21 -4.52
CA SER A 89 3.24 -1.01 -3.33
C SER A 89 4.66 -0.58 -3.71
N ILE A 90 5.34 0.14 -2.82
CA ILE A 90 6.77 0.44 -2.95
C ILE A 90 7.63 -0.77 -2.55
N SER A 91 7.07 -1.72 -1.79
CA SER A 91 7.83 -2.86 -1.26
C SER A 91 7.96 -4.04 -2.23
N ASP A 92 7.18 -4.07 -3.31
CA ASP A 92 7.22 -5.13 -4.32
C ASP A 92 6.74 -4.64 -5.70
N HIS A 93 6.64 -5.54 -6.68
CA HIS A 93 6.27 -5.20 -8.06
C HIS A 93 4.90 -5.76 -8.46
N TYR A 94 4.07 -6.17 -7.51
CA TYR A 94 2.72 -6.64 -7.80
C TYR A 94 1.74 -5.48 -7.82
N TRP A 95 0.72 -5.63 -8.68
CA TRP A 95 -0.37 -4.67 -8.80
C TRP A 95 -1.62 -5.33 -9.40
N VAL A 96 -2.75 -4.67 -9.30
CA VAL A 96 -4.05 -5.20 -9.70
C VAL A 96 -4.72 -4.26 -10.68
N LYS A 97 -5.27 -4.80 -11.76
CA LYS A 97 -6.09 -4.04 -12.71
C LYS A 97 -7.37 -4.77 -13.08
N PRO A 98 -8.43 -4.09 -13.55
CA PRO A 98 -9.53 -4.73 -14.25
C PRO A 98 -9.01 -5.49 -15.47
N CYS A 99 -9.61 -6.65 -15.78
CA CYS A 99 -9.14 -7.50 -16.90
C CYS A 99 -9.22 -6.82 -18.27
N ASP A 100 -10.14 -5.88 -18.44
CA ASP A 100 -10.35 -5.09 -19.66
C ASP A 100 -9.47 -3.82 -19.73
N SER A 101 -8.66 -3.55 -18.71
CA SER A 101 -7.79 -2.36 -18.65
C SER A 101 -6.52 -2.54 -19.47
N SER A 102 -6.22 -1.54 -20.32
CA SER A 102 -4.98 -1.48 -21.11
C SER A 102 -3.77 -0.90 -20.35
N VAL A 103 -3.94 -0.49 -19.10
CA VAL A 103 -2.89 0.10 -18.26
C VAL A 103 -1.72 -0.87 -18.10
N THR A 104 -0.50 -0.35 -18.17
CA THR A 104 0.77 -1.08 -18.09
C THR A 104 1.51 -0.79 -16.77
N TRP A 105 2.54 -1.56 -16.47
CA TRP A 105 3.41 -1.31 -15.31
C TRP A 105 4.05 0.07 -15.36
N ALA A 106 4.52 0.49 -16.54
CA ALA A 106 5.14 1.80 -16.71
C ALA A 106 4.21 2.97 -16.32
N ASP A 107 2.88 2.78 -16.51
CA ASP A 107 1.90 3.82 -16.19
C ASP A 107 1.62 3.96 -14.70
N VAL A 108 1.86 2.90 -13.89
CA VAL A 108 1.34 2.84 -12.52
C VAL A 108 2.40 2.76 -11.43
N ASN A 109 3.61 2.29 -11.75
CA ASN A 109 4.66 2.12 -10.75
C ASN A 109 5.14 3.46 -10.18
N PHE A 110 5.64 3.44 -8.93
CA PHE A 110 6.18 4.61 -8.24
C PHE A 110 7.72 4.60 -8.15
N TYR A 111 8.38 3.75 -8.91
CA TYR A 111 9.83 3.75 -9.07
C TYR A 111 10.25 4.75 -10.17
N ASP A 112 9.45 4.78 -11.26
CA ASP A 112 9.70 5.65 -12.41
C ASP A 112 8.76 6.86 -12.43
N ASN A 113 7.62 6.79 -11.73
CA ASN A 113 6.65 7.86 -11.64
C ASN A 113 6.74 8.57 -10.28
N PRO A 114 6.51 9.89 -10.24
CA PRO A 114 6.63 10.65 -9.01
C PRO A 114 5.57 10.21 -7.98
N ILE A 115 5.98 10.09 -6.73
CA ILE A 115 5.08 9.97 -5.58
C ILE A 115 4.55 11.38 -5.28
N PRO A 116 3.23 11.58 -5.26
CA PRO A 116 2.66 12.86 -4.93
C PRO A 116 2.92 13.22 -3.46
N ASP A 117 2.98 14.52 -3.18
CA ASP A 117 3.02 15.00 -1.79
C ASP A 117 1.64 14.82 -1.15
N ASP A 118 1.57 13.91 -0.19
CA ASP A 118 0.37 13.51 0.54
C ASP A 118 0.45 13.86 2.03
N GLN A 119 1.25 14.87 2.41
CA GLN A 119 1.42 15.27 3.83
C GLN A 119 0.09 15.53 4.55
N VAL A 120 -0.95 15.92 3.81
CA VAL A 120 -2.32 16.01 4.33
C VAL A 120 -2.80 14.73 5.01
N LEU A 121 -2.31 13.55 4.59
CA LEU A 121 -2.71 12.27 5.15
C LEU A 121 -2.08 11.97 6.53
N ILE A 122 -1.09 12.73 6.97
CA ILE A 122 -0.45 12.54 8.28
C ILE A 122 -0.67 13.70 9.26
N GLY A 123 -1.29 14.78 8.85
CA GLY A 123 -1.65 15.83 9.80
C GLY A 123 -1.90 17.23 9.29
N ALA A 124 -1.57 17.55 8.06
CA ALA A 124 -1.80 18.88 7.51
C ALA A 124 -3.26 19.04 7.02
N ILE A 125 -4.17 19.40 7.91
CA ILE A 125 -5.61 19.49 7.65
C ILE A 125 -5.98 20.66 6.74
N ASP A 126 -5.14 21.69 6.63
CA ASP A 126 -5.49 22.94 5.97
C ASP A 126 -5.58 22.88 4.42
N THR A 127 -5.16 21.76 3.82
CA THR A 127 -5.13 21.59 2.35
C THR A 127 -6.21 20.66 1.79
N LEU A 128 -7.16 20.20 2.62
CA LEU A 128 -8.22 19.26 2.22
C LEU A 128 -9.07 19.72 1.04
N HIS A 129 -9.23 21.05 0.84
CA HIS A 129 -10.09 21.62 -0.19
C HIS A 129 -9.51 21.54 -1.62
N GLN A 130 -8.23 21.20 -1.76
CA GLN A 130 -7.52 21.13 -3.05
C GLN A 130 -7.11 19.70 -3.42
N TYR A 131 -7.57 18.69 -2.65
CA TYR A 131 -7.14 17.32 -2.86
C TYR A 131 -7.89 16.68 -4.03
N ASP A 132 -7.15 16.14 -4.99
CA ASP A 132 -7.71 15.40 -6.12
C ASP A 132 -8.00 13.95 -5.69
N PRO A 133 -9.29 13.53 -5.56
CA PRO A 133 -9.66 12.19 -5.14
C PRO A 133 -9.29 11.10 -6.17
N TRP A 134 -8.89 11.47 -7.37
CA TRP A 134 -8.46 10.56 -8.44
C TRP A 134 -6.95 10.47 -8.57
N ARG A 135 -6.22 11.21 -7.75
CA ARG A 135 -4.77 11.20 -7.71
C ARG A 135 -4.25 9.82 -7.30
N ARG A 136 -3.37 9.26 -8.12
CA ARG A 136 -2.70 8.01 -7.80
C ARG A 136 -1.56 8.26 -6.81
N THR A 137 -1.47 7.41 -5.78
CA THR A 137 -0.44 7.46 -4.75
C THR A 137 -0.26 6.10 -4.11
N PRO A 138 0.97 5.68 -3.72
CA PRO A 138 1.19 4.44 -2.98
C PRO A 138 0.54 4.48 -1.58
N ASN A 139 0.09 5.64 -1.15
CA ASN A 139 -0.47 5.86 0.18
C ASN A 139 -1.90 5.32 0.35
N THR A 140 -2.60 4.98 -0.74
CA THR A 140 -3.91 4.29 -0.70
C THR A 140 -3.81 2.79 -0.51
N SER A 141 -2.63 2.20 -0.69
CA SER A 141 -2.33 0.77 -0.53
C SER A 141 -1.21 0.50 0.47
N ASN A 142 -1.05 1.37 1.45
CA ASN A 142 0.01 1.32 2.44
C ASN A 142 -0.51 0.76 3.77
N ASN A 143 -0.19 -0.50 4.06
CA ASN A 143 -0.57 -1.16 5.29
C ASN A 143 0.17 -0.57 6.51
N GLY A 144 -0.44 -0.66 7.69
CA GLY A 144 0.10 -0.19 8.97
C GLY A 144 -0.93 0.62 9.78
N THR A 145 -0.91 0.49 11.09
CA THR A 145 -1.88 1.12 12.01
C THR A 145 -1.56 2.58 12.30
N LEU A 146 -0.30 2.98 12.21
CA LEU A 146 0.09 4.38 12.36
C LEU A 146 -0.22 5.16 11.08
N ARG A 147 -0.48 6.45 11.24
CA ARG A 147 -0.56 7.37 10.11
C ARG A 147 0.80 7.43 9.44
N GLN A 148 0.84 7.11 8.16
CA GLN A 148 2.09 7.05 7.41
C GLN A 148 1.88 7.32 5.94
N ILE A 149 2.91 7.88 5.31
CA ILE A 149 2.94 8.15 3.87
C ILE A 149 4.31 7.85 3.29
N TRP A 150 4.32 7.41 2.04
CA TRP A 150 5.49 7.44 1.19
C TRP A 150 5.66 8.83 0.59
N LEU A 151 6.88 9.31 0.56
CA LEU A 151 7.23 10.61 -0.03
C LEU A 151 8.62 10.58 -0.67
N HIS A 152 8.86 11.50 -1.59
CA HIS A 152 10.19 11.78 -2.11
C HIS A 152 10.86 12.88 -1.29
N ARG A 153 12.13 12.67 -0.95
CA ARG A 153 13.02 13.72 -0.42
C ARG A 153 14.31 13.71 -1.24
N GLY A 154 14.43 14.63 -2.20
CA GLY A 154 15.49 14.56 -3.21
C GLY A 154 15.37 13.28 -4.05
N ASP A 155 16.41 12.47 -4.09
CA ASP A 155 16.46 11.21 -4.82
C ASP A 155 16.04 9.98 -3.98
N GLU A 156 15.63 10.20 -2.72
CA GLU A 156 15.26 9.12 -1.81
C GLU A 156 13.74 8.98 -1.70
N ILE A 157 13.28 7.72 -1.62
CA ILE A 157 11.91 7.38 -1.26
C ILE A 157 11.90 7.05 0.23
N LEU A 158 11.15 7.82 1.00
CA LEU A 158 11.06 7.69 2.45
C LEU A 158 9.65 7.32 2.89
N LEU A 159 9.55 6.50 3.94
CA LEU A 159 8.29 6.27 4.66
C LEU A 159 8.24 7.19 5.88
N SER A 160 7.42 8.22 5.82
CA SER A 160 7.15 9.09 6.96
C SER A 160 6.02 8.50 7.81
N LYS A 161 6.25 8.43 9.13
CA LYS A 161 5.27 7.91 10.10
C LYS A 161 4.98 8.97 11.15
N ALA A 162 3.71 9.19 11.45
CA ALA A 162 3.29 10.01 12.58
C ALA A 162 2.96 9.11 13.77
N GLY A 163 3.21 9.59 14.98
CA GLY A 163 2.80 8.90 16.20
C GLY A 163 1.27 8.87 16.38
N GLU A 164 0.80 8.03 17.29
CA GLU A 164 -0.59 8.04 17.73
C GLU A 164 -0.99 9.40 18.31
N LEU A 165 -2.29 9.68 18.28
CA LEU A 165 -2.80 10.97 18.78
C LEU A 165 -2.54 11.18 20.27
N THR A 166 -2.49 10.11 21.08
CA THR A 166 -2.45 10.16 22.53
C THR A 166 -1.01 10.29 23.08
N PHE A 167 -0.09 9.43 22.67
CA PHE A 167 1.25 9.38 23.28
C PHE A 167 2.36 9.84 22.35
N LYS A 168 2.20 9.69 21.03
CA LYS A 168 3.16 10.12 19.99
C LYS A 168 4.60 9.59 20.20
N GLN A 169 4.75 8.45 20.87
CA GLN A 169 6.07 7.90 21.25
C GLN A 169 6.65 6.95 20.18
N GLU A 170 5.81 6.40 19.31
CA GLU A 170 6.21 5.35 18.38
C GLU A 170 7.35 5.81 17.46
N PRO A 171 7.29 6.98 16.78
CA PRO A 171 8.38 7.43 15.91
C PRO A 171 9.68 7.67 16.71
N PHE A 172 9.55 8.17 17.94
CA PHE A 172 10.71 8.37 18.81
C PHE A 172 11.37 7.05 19.21
N ASN A 173 10.57 6.04 19.57
CA ASN A 173 11.08 4.71 19.90
C ASN A 173 11.76 4.06 18.70
N GLU A 174 11.18 4.17 17.48
CA GLU A 174 11.80 3.66 16.26
C GLU A 174 13.16 4.33 15.99
N ALA A 175 13.28 5.64 16.17
CA ALA A 175 14.53 6.37 15.99
C ALA A 175 15.58 5.96 17.03
N VAL A 176 15.22 5.87 18.32
CA VAL A 176 16.13 5.43 19.39
C VAL A 176 16.64 4.02 19.14
N VAL A 177 15.76 3.08 18.72
CA VAL A 177 16.19 1.71 18.40
C VAL A 177 17.11 1.69 17.18
N SER A 178 16.84 2.50 16.16
CA SER A 178 17.71 2.65 14.99
C SER A 178 19.11 3.14 15.39
N ASP A 179 19.20 4.15 16.26
CA ASP A 179 20.47 4.67 16.77
C ASP A 179 21.25 3.62 17.58
N ILE A 180 20.54 2.81 18.39
CA ILE A 180 21.16 1.71 19.13
C ILE A 180 21.69 0.63 18.15
N LEU A 181 20.90 0.25 17.16
CA LEU A 181 21.26 -0.79 16.19
C LEU A 181 22.47 -0.39 15.32
N ALA A 182 22.77 0.90 15.17
CA ALA A 182 23.98 1.39 14.48
C ALA A 182 25.29 0.90 15.11
N TYR A 183 25.26 0.46 16.38
CA TYR A 183 26.43 -0.09 17.09
C TYR A 183 26.53 -1.62 16.97
N PHE A 184 25.62 -2.29 16.27
CA PHE A 184 25.62 -3.73 16.11
C PHE A 184 25.85 -4.09 14.63
N ASP A 185 26.50 -5.22 14.41
CA ASP A 185 26.72 -5.77 13.06
C ASP A 185 25.49 -6.57 12.59
N VAL A 186 24.35 -5.88 12.45
CA VAL A 186 23.08 -6.42 11.98
C VAL A 186 22.44 -5.47 10.97
N PRO A 187 21.75 -5.97 9.95
CA PRO A 187 20.95 -5.11 9.05
C PRO A 187 19.84 -4.42 9.83
N TYR A 188 19.68 -3.13 9.64
CA TYR A 188 18.60 -2.35 10.25
C TYR A 188 18.11 -1.25 9.29
N ILE A 189 16.94 -0.69 9.60
CA ILE A 189 16.39 0.46 8.89
C ILE A 189 16.74 1.73 9.69
N THR A 190 17.32 2.72 9.03
CA THR A 190 17.63 4.00 9.63
C THR A 190 16.37 4.86 9.75
N TYR A 191 16.14 5.40 10.93
CA TYR A 191 15.04 6.33 11.21
C TYR A 191 15.58 7.70 11.57
N TYR A 192 14.90 8.73 11.08
CA TYR A 192 15.19 10.13 11.41
C TYR A 192 13.95 10.75 12.03
N LEU A 193 14.14 11.56 13.08
CA LEU A 193 13.06 12.42 13.58
C LEU A 193 12.98 13.68 12.73
N ASP A 194 11.77 13.96 12.24
CA ASP A 194 11.47 15.17 11.52
C ASP A 194 10.32 15.91 12.20
N TYR A 195 10.42 17.23 12.25
CA TYR A 195 9.40 18.11 12.82
C TYR A 195 8.65 18.75 11.65
N MET A 196 7.42 18.30 11.44
CA MET A 196 6.51 18.90 10.46
C MET A 196 5.65 19.98 11.12
#